data_b5301d3a91d78666bb6ac4800e3e7937
#
_entry.id   b5301d3a91d78666bb6ac4800e3e7937
#
_cell.length_a   1.000
_cell.length_b   1.000
_cell.length_c   1.000
_cell.angle_alpha   90.00
_cell.angle_beta   90.00
_cell.angle_gamma   90.00
#
_symmetry.space_group_name_H-M   'P 1'
#
loop_
_entity.id
_entity.type
_entity.pdbx_description
1 polymer ?
#
loop_
_entity_poly.entity_id
_entity_poly.type
_entity_poly.pdbx_seq_one_letter_code
_entity_poly.pdbx_strand_id
1 'polypeptide(L)'
;SLLTICRKAGKLEMGMDPVKDACNSFKAKCVLVSTDISPKSLKEVRYVCSDKDINIYQLDADTESIWSALGRKAVVLAICDNGFAKKLSTMLEIIENNR
;
A
#
# COMPACT_ATOMS: atom_id res chain seq x y z
N SER A 1 -1.13 -12.17 10.23
CA SER A 1 -0.83 -12.01 8.81
C SER A 1 0.44 -11.18 8.62
N LEU A 2 0.95 -11.19 7.41
CA LEU A 2 2.16 -10.44 7.06
C LEU A 2 1.96 -8.93 7.27
N LEU A 3 0.79 -8.40 6.94
CA LEU A 3 0.47 -6.99 7.15
C LEU A 3 0.41 -6.64 8.64
N THR A 4 -0.11 -7.52 9.47
CA THR A 4 -0.15 -7.32 10.91
C THR A 4 1.27 -7.23 11.48
N ILE A 5 2.15 -8.11 11.04
CA ILE A 5 3.57 -8.11 11.45
C ILE A 5 4.25 -6.83 10.97
N CYS A 6 4.03 -6.43 9.73
CA CYS A 6 4.57 -5.22 9.14
C CYS A 6 4.16 -3.98 9.94
N ARG A 7 2.89 -3.92 10.34
CA ARG A 7 2.36 -2.82 11.15
C ARG A 7 3.02 -2.77 12.53
N LYS A 8 3.15 -3.91 13.19
CA LYS A 8 3.80 -3.98 14.51
C LYS A 8 5.27 -3.57 14.43
N ALA A 9 5.92 -3.83 13.31
CA ALA A 9 7.31 -3.43 13.08
C ALA A 9 7.46 -1.93 12.75
N GLY A 10 6.35 -1.19 12.65
CA GLY A 10 6.39 0.23 12.29
C GLY A 10 6.73 0.48 10.82
N LYS A 11 6.48 -0.50 9.95
CA LYS A 11 6.84 -0.44 8.54
C LYS A 11 5.62 -0.35 7.62
N LEU A 12 4.45 -0.03 8.17
CA LEU A 12 3.21 0.10 7.42
C LEU A 12 2.61 1.48 7.65
N GLU A 13 2.34 2.22 6.56
CA GLU A 13 1.55 3.44 6.60
C GLU A 13 0.17 3.16 6.04
N MET A 14 -0.86 3.73 6.65
CA MET A 14 -2.25 3.48 6.29
C MET A 14 -2.99 4.79 6.03
N GLY A 15 -3.72 4.85 4.92
CA GLY A 15 -4.50 6.02 4.55
C GLY A 15 -3.77 6.90 3.53
N MET A 16 -4.56 7.76 2.85
CA MET A 16 -4.03 8.54 1.72
C MET A 16 -2.89 9.47 2.11
N ASP A 17 -3.07 10.27 3.15
CA ASP A 17 -2.06 11.26 3.53
C ASP A 17 -0.76 10.63 4.02
N PRO A 18 -0.79 9.64 4.95
CA PRO A 18 0.43 8.95 5.36
C PRO A 18 1.14 8.24 4.21
N VAL A 19 0.38 7.65 3.27
CA VAL A 19 0.96 6.97 2.11
C VAL A 19 1.63 7.98 1.18
N LYS A 20 0.99 9.12 0.91
CA LYS A 20 1.60 10.18 0.10
C LYS A 20 2.90 10.68 0.73
N ASP A 21 2.88 10.91 2.04
CA ASP A 21 4.08 11.35 2.76
C ASP A 21 5.21 10.33 2.65
N ALA A 22 4.89 9.05 2.81
CA ALA A 22 5.88 7.98 2.70
C ALA A 22 6.45 7.89 1.29
N CYS A 23 5.62 8.08 0.26
CA CYS A 23 6.08 8.08 -1.14
C CYS A 23 6.98 9.30 -1.41
N ASN A 24 6.55 10.48 -0.97
CA ASN A 24 7.29 11.72 -1.22
C ASN A 24 8.62 11.79 -0.45
N SER A 25 8.72 11.10 0.67
CA SER A 25 9.96 11.02 1.46
C SER A 25 10.81 9.81 1.12
N PHE A 26 10.44 9.05 0.09
CA PHE A 26 11.15 7.86 -0.40
C PHE A 26 11.24 6.73 0.63
N LYS A 27 10.32 6.69 1.58
CA LYS A 27 10.21 5.60 2.56
C LYS A 27 9.41 4.43 2.01
N ALA A 28 8.40 4.70 1.19
CA ALA A 28 7.54 3.65 0.63
C ALA A 28 8.29 2.82 -0.39
N LYS A 29 8.23 1.49 -0.23
CA LYS A 29 8.86 0.53 -1.15
C LYS A 29 7.84 -0.07 -2.12
N CYS A 30 6.59 -0.18 -1.70
CA CYS A 30 5.45 -0.49 -2.58
C CYS A 30 4.18 0.05 -1.94
N VAL A 31 3.12 0.15 -2.75
CA VAL A 31 1.82 0.62 -2.31
C VAL A 31 0.79 -0.46 -2.61
N LEU A 32 -0.15 -0.66 -1.69
CA LEU A 32 -1.23 -1.64 -1.80
C LEU A 32 -2.56 -0.91 -1.78
N VAL A 33 -3.51 -1.37 -2.58
CA VAL A 33 -4.85 -0.77 -2.64
C VAL A 33 -5.92 -1.81 -2.37
N SER A 34 -7.01 -1.39 -1.72
CA SER A 34 -8.14 -2.25 -1.42
C SER A 34 -8.95 -2.56 -2.68
N THR A 35 -9.77 -3.62 -2.62
CA THR A 35 -10.65 -3.99 -3.74
C THR A 35 -11.71 -2.93 -4.02
N ASP A 36 -12.12 -2.18 -2.99
CA ASP A 36 -13.17 -1.15 -3.09
C ASP A 36 -12.63 0.28 -3.19
N ILE A 37 -11.36 0.45 -3.54
CA ILE A 37 -10.80 1.78 -3.75
C ILE A 37 -11.54 2.47 -4.92
N SER A 38 -11.90 3.76 -4.71
CA SER A 38 -12.59 4.51 -5.76
C SER A 38 -11.66 4.85 -6.92
N PRO A 39 -12.20 5.05 -8.14
CA PRO A 39 -11.37 5.48 -9.28
C PRO A 39 -10.62 6.78 -9.00
N LYS A 40 -11.23 7.71 -8.28
CA LYS A 40 -10.59 8.99 -7.92
C LYS A 40 -9.39 8.76 -7.00
N SER A 41 -9.56 7.95 -5.97
CA SER A 41 -8.47 7.64 -5.04
C SER A 41 -7.35 6.87 -5.72
N LEU A 42 -7.69 5.93 -6.58
CA LEU A 42 -6.69 5.16 -7.33
C LEU A 42 -5.88 6.07 -8.26
N LYS A 43 -6.52 7.05 -8.88
CA LYS A 43 -5.85 8.03 -9.73
C LYS A 43 -4.84 8.85 -8.93
N GLU A 44 -5.20 9.27 -7.72
CA GLU A 44 -4.28 9.99 -6.83
C GLU A 44 -3.06 9.14 -6.47
N VAL A 45 -3.29 7.87 -6.15
CA VAL A 45 -2.20 6.93 -5.82
C VAL A 45 -1.27 6.75 -7.01
N ARG A 46 -1.83 6.54 -8.20
CA ARG A 46 -1.05 6.42 -9.43
C ARG A 46 -0.18 7.65 -9.68
N TYR A 47 -0.75 8.82 -9.50
CA TYR A 47 -0.03 10.08 -9.70
C TYR A 47 1.19 10.19 -8.77
N VAL A 48 0.98 9.87 -7.48
CA VAL A 48 2.05 9.94 -6.49
C VAL A 48 3.17 8.93 -6.77
N CYS A 49 2.82 7.76 -7.27
CA CYS A 49 3.78 6.67 -7.49
C CYS A 49 4.48 6.72 -8.86
N SER A 50 3.92 7.45 -9.84
CA SER A 50 4.28 7.30 -11.26
C SER A 50 5.73 7.61 -11.58
N ASP A 51 6.35 8.56 -10.87
CA ASP A 51 7.72 9.00 -11.13
C ASP A 51 8.71 8.61 -10.02
N LYS A 52 8.33 7.67 -9.14
CA LYS A 52 9.11 7.34 -7.95
C LYS A 52 9.54 5.88 -7.88
N ASP A 53 9.43 5.13 -8.97
CA ASP A 53 9.76 3.70 -9.00
C ASP A 53 8.99 2.88 -7.96
N ILE A 54 7.77 3.32 -7.61
CA ILE A 54 6.94 2.66 -6.62
C ILE A 54 5.84 1.89 -7.34
N ASN A 55 5.83 0.57 -7.18
CA ASN A 55 4.82 -0.30 -7.77
C ASN A 55 3.56 -0.30 -6.91
N ILE A 56 2.41 -0.50 -7.55
CA ILE A 56 1.11 -0.59 -6.90
C ILE A 56 0.57 -2.00 -7.07
N TYR A 57 0.18 -2.62 -5.97
CA TYR A 57 -0.38 -3.98 -5.95
C TYR A 57 -1.81 -3.97 -5.45
N GLN A 58 -2.59 -4.94 -5.91
CA GLN A 58 -3.96 -5.15 -5.48
C GLN A 58 -3.99 -6.04 -4.25
N LEU A 59 -4.54 -5.53 -3.14
CA LEU A 59 -4.86 -6.38 -1.99
C LEU A 59 -6.11 -7.20 -2.29
N ASP A 60 -6.15 -8.42 -1.77
CA ASP A 60 -7.34 -9.26 -1.80
C ASP A 60 -8.18 -9.00 -0.55
N ALA A 61 -8.51 -7.74 -0.35
CA ALA A 61 -9.27 -7.28 0.82
C ALA A 61 -9.93 -5.94 0.53
N ASP A 62 -11.16 -5.78 1.03
CA ASP A 62 -11.85 -4.49 0.99
C ASP A 62 -11.55 -3.68 2.26
N THR A 63 -12.10 -2.47 2.35
CA THR A 63 -11.91 -1.57 3.50
C THR A 63 -12.37 -2.22 4.81
N GLU A 64 -13.47 -2.94 4.78
CA GLU A 64 -14.03 -3.64 5.94
C GLU A 64 -13.07 -4.71 6.45
N SER A 65 -12.53 -5.52 5.55
CA SER A 65 -11.57 -6.57 5.88
C SER A 65 -10.26 -5.99 6.43
N ILE A 66 -9.80 -4.87 5.86
CA ILE A 66 -8.62 -4.16 6.34
C ILE A 66 -8.86 -3.66 7.77
N TRP A 67 -10.01 -3.07 8.01
CA TRP A 67 -10.38 -2.59 9.34
C TRP A 67 -10.40 -3.74 10.36
N SER A 68 -11.05 -4.84 10.00
CA SER A 68 -11.14 -6.02 10.88
C SER A 68 -9.76 -6.57 11.22
N ALA A 69 -8.85 -6.65 10.25
CA ALA A 69 -7.53 -7.23 10.43
C ALA A 69 -6.54 -6.27 11.12
N LEU A 70 -6.61 -4.98 10.82
CA LEU A 70 -5.59 -4.02 11.24
C LEU A 70 -6.11 -2.95 12.22
N GLY A 71 -7.41 -2.94 12.51
CA GLY A 71 -7.99 -2.01 13.46
C GLY A 71 -8.14 -0.59 12.97
N ARG A 72 -7.99 -0.35 11.67
CA ARG A 72 -8.12 0.97 11.05
C ARG A 72 -8.64 0.83 9.63
N LYS A 73 -9.52 1.75 9.21
CA LYS A 73 -10.01 1.79 7.83
C LYS A 73 -9.00 2.49 6.92
N ALA A 74 -8.72 1.89 5.78
CA ALA A 74 -7.88 2.49 4.76
C ALA A 74 -8.14 1.83 3.41
N VAL A 75 -8.07 2.61 2.33
CA VAL A 75 -8.18 2.07 0.97
C VAL A 75 -6.80 1.95 0.32
N VAL A 76 -5.78 2.54 0.95
CA VAL A 76 -4.40 2.50 0.46
C VAL A 76 -3.45 2.32 1.63
N LEU A 77 -2.40 1.53 1.40
CA LEU A 77 -1.36 1.25 2.38
C LEU A 77 0.00 1.35 1.71
N ALA A 78 1.03 1.73 2.46
CA ALA A 78 2.40 1.73 1.96
C ALA A 78 3.26 0.82 2.84
N ILE A 79 4.07 0.01 2.19
CA ILE A 79 5.05 -0.85 2.86
C ILE A 79 6.39 -0.13 2.82
N CYS A 80 6.95 0.14 3.98
CA CYS A 80 8.17 0.94 4.13
C CYS A 80 9.40 0.10 4.49
N ASP A 81 9.41 -1.14 4.04
CA ASP A 81 10.50 -2.09 4.27
C ASP A 81 10.69 -2.97 3.05
N ASN A 82 11.94 -3.12 2.60
CA ASN A 82 12.26 -3.89 1.40
C ASN A 82 11.91 -5.37 1.53
N GLY A 83 12.16 -5.98 2.69
CA GLY A 83 11.89 -7.39 2.93
C GLY A 83 10.40 -7.71 2.85
N PHE A 84 9.58 -6.93 3.55
CA PHE A 84 8.13 -7.09 3.50
C PHE A 84 7.58 -6.81 2.09
N ALA A 85 8.08 -5.75 1.43
CA ALA A 85 7.64 -5.40 0.08
C ALA A 85 7.96 -6.52 -0.91
N LYS A 86 9.15 -7.07 -0.86
CA LYS A 86 9.57 -8.17 -1.73
C LYS A 86 8.69 -9.40 -1.54
N LYS A 87 8.42 -9.77 -0.29
CA LYS A 87 7.58 -10.94 -0.01
C LYS A 87 6.14 -10.73 -0.46
N LEU A 88 5.57 -9.55 -0.19
CA LEU A 88 4.20 -9.23 -0.61
C LEU A 88 4.08 -9.19 -2.15
N SER A 89 5.11 -8.71 -2.84
CA SER A 89 5.09 -8.66 -4.31
C SER A 89 4.98 -10.04 -4.97
N THR A 90 5.40 -11.09 -4.28
CA THR A 90 5.25 -12.46 -4.80
C THR A 90 3.86 -13.04 -4.58
N MET A 91 3.06 -12.41 -3.72
CA MET A 91 1.74 -12.91 -3.30
C MET A 91 0.59 -12.12 -3.89
N LEU A 92 0.84 -10.92 -4.38
CA LEU A 92 -0.20 -9.99 -4.83
C LEU A 92 -0.08 -9.69 -6.32
N GLU A 93 -1.22 -9.36 -6.92
CA GLU A 93 -1.28 -8.95 -8.31
C GLU A 93 -0.80 -7.51 -8.46
N ILE A 94 0.11 -7.25 -9.38
CA ILE A 94 0.58 -5.90 -9.68
C ILE A 94 -0.42 -5.21 -10.62
N ILE A 95 -0.81 -4.00 -10.30
CA ILE A 95 -1.71 -3.20 -11.14
C ILE A 95 -1.02 -1.99 -11.77
N GLU A 96 0.12 -1.58 -11.26
CA GLU A 96 0.92 -0.51 -11.85
C GLU A 96 2.39 -0.80 -11.60
N ASN A 97 3.15 -1.02 -12.68
CA ASN A 97 4.59 -1.27 -12.61
C ASN A 97 5.33 0.01 -12.99
N ASN A 98 5.90 0.70 -11.99
CA ASN A 98 6.62 1.96 -12.17
C ASN A 98 8.14 1.81 -12.10
N ARG A 99 8.60 0.56 -12.06
CA ARG A 99 10.04 0.26 -12.00
C ARG A 99 10.59 -0.13 -13.36
#